data_8aa7f7652bc3695cca4045872ec37919
#
_entry.id   8aa7f7652bc3695cca4045872ec37919
#
_cell.length_a   1.000
_cell.length_b   1.000
_cell.length_c   1.000
_cell.angle_alpha   90.00
_cell.angle_beta   90.00
_cell.angle_gamma   90.00
#
_symmetry.space_group_name_H-M   'P 1'
#
loop_
_entity.id
_entity.type
_entity.pdbx_description
1 polymer ?
#
loop_
_entity_poly.entity_id
_entity_poly.type
_entity_poly.pdbx_seq_one_letter_code
_entity_poly.pdbx_strand_id
1 'polypeptide(L)'
;MGFHAEYYPNKSIIIVDNVHLIGVDNEGFQNLVHDSINKGSKNISIDLSKVEYIASLGIGSLVHAYTTCTNRSIKFNIKGAGGFVMNELHKVRLDTIFDIN
;
A
#
# COMPACT_ATOMS: atom_id res chain seq x y z
N MET A 1 -0.17 -10.55 12.58
CA MET A 1 -0.33 -10.07 11.21
C MET A 1 0.73 -9.04 10.91
N GLY A 2 1.14 -8.96 9.68
CA GLY A 2 2.20 -8.04 9.27
C GLY A 2 1.74 -6.65 8.92
N PHE A 3 0.51 -6.27 9.22
CA PHE A 3 0.00 -4.93 8.88
C PHE A 3 -1.22 -4.61 9.73
N HIS A 4 -1.50 -3.31 9.84
CA HIS A 4 -2.69 -2.83 10.55
C HIS A 4 -3.09 -1.49 9.92
N ALA A 5 -4.28 -1.00 10.26
CA ALA A 5 -4.79 0.23 9.70
C ALA A 5 -5.13 1.25 10.79
N GLU A 6 -4.94 2.52 10.47
CA GLU A 6 -5.38 3.64 11.28
C GLU A 6 -6.41 4.41 10.47
N TYR A 7 -7.56 4.68 11.08
CA TYR A 7 -8.69 5.31 10.39
C TYR A 7 -8.89 6.73 10.88
N TYR A 8 -9.04 7.64 9.95
CA TYR A 8 -9.31 9.06 10.20
C TYR A 8 -10.49 9.50 9.36
N PRO A 9 -11.11 10.64 9.65
CA PRO A 9 -12.15 11.15 8.77
C PRO A 9 -11.62 11.30 7.34
N ASN A 10 -12.27 10.67 6.40
CA ASN A 10 -11.95 10.72 4.97
C ASN A 10 -10.62 10.09 4.55
N LYS A 11 -9.87 9.47 5.49
CA LYS A 11 -8.62 8.82 5.07
C LYS A 11 -8.27 7.64 5.97
N SER A 12 -7.52 6.71 5.42
CA SER A 12 -6.96 5.58 6.16
C SER A 12 -5.48 5.46 5.86
N ILE A 13 -4.73 4.98 6.84
CA ILE A 13 -3.32 4.66 6.67
C ILE A 13 -3.16 3.18 6.99
N ILE A 14 -2.68 2.41 6.03
CA ILE A 14 -2.37 1.00 6.23
C ILE A 14 -0.87 0.91 6.44
N ILE A 15 -0.46 0.44 7.61
CA ILE A 15 0.94 0.33 7.99
C ILE A 15 1.37 -1.11 7.84
N VAL A 16 2.43 -1.34 7.05
CA VAL A 16 3.03 -2.66 6.92
C VAL A 16 4.06 -2.80 8.02
N ASP A 17 3.83 -3.72 8.94
CA ASP A 17 4.66 -3.91 10.13
C ASP A 17 5.80 -4.90 9.93
N ASN A 18 5.82 -5.60 8.80
CA ASN A 18 6.89 -6.55 8.49
C ASN A 18 8.03 -5.87 7.74
N VAL A 19 9.24 -6.35 8.01
CA VAL A 19 10.43 -5.93 7.28
C VAL A 19 10.33 -6.35 5.80
N HIS A 20 9.67 -7.47 5.54
CA HIS A 20 9.51 -8.00 4.18
C HIS A 20 8.06 -7.88 3.70
N LEU A 21 7.86 -7.22 2.58
CA LEU A 21 6.56 -7.22 1.90
C LEU A 21 6.66 -8.16 0.70
N ILE A 22 6.30 -9.40 0.91
CA ILE A 22 6.43 -10.45 -0.10
C ILE A 22 5.09 -10.92 -0.66
N GLY A 23 3.97 -10.35 -0.19
CA GLY A 23 2.65 -10.68 -0.71
C GLY A 23 2.06 -11.99 -0.20
N VAL A 24 2.67 -12.60 0.82
CA VAL A 24 2.20 -13.89 1.33
C VAL A 24 0.78 -13.81 1.89
N ASP A 25 0.44 -12.68 2.52
CA ASP A 25 -0.90 -12.47 3.06
C ASP A 25 -1.62 -11.37 2.29
N ASN A 26 -1.67 -11.53 0.98
CA ASN A 26 -2.34 -10.56 0.11
C ASN A 26 -3.83 -10.42 0.44
N GLU A 27 -4.50 -11.52 0.78
CA GLU A 27 -5.93 -11.47 1.12
C GLU A 27 -6.17 -10.56 2.32
N GLY A 28 -5.41 -10.74 3.39
CA GLY A 28 -5.53 -9.89 4.57
C GLY A 28 -5.24 -8.42 4.26
N PHE A 29 -4.23 -8.17 3.45
CA PHE A 29 -3.89 -6.81 3.04
C PHE A 29 -5.03 -6.18 2.24
N GLN A 30 -5.57 -6.89 1.26
CA GLN A 30 -6.68 -6.38 0.46
C GLN A 30 -7.94 -6.18 1.31
N ASN A 31 -8.16 -7.03 2.31
CA ASN A 31 -9.28 -6.85 3.23
C ASN A 31 -9.20 -5.52 3.98
N LEU A 32 -8.00 -5.10 4.39
CA LEU A 32 -7.83 -3.79 5.03
C LEU A 32 -8.14 -2.65 4.06
N VAL A 33 -7.76 -2.82 2.79
CA VAL A 33 -8.09 -1.82 1.76
C VAL A 33 -9.62 -1.71 1.63
N HIS A 34 -10.31 -2.84 1.54
CA HIS A 34 -11.77 -2.84 1.44
C HIS A 34 -12.43 -2.27 2.69
N ASP A 35 -11.92 -2.60 3.87
CA ASP A 35 -12.45 -2.02 5.13
C ASP A 35 -12.31 -0.50 5.13
N SER A 36 -11.19 0.00 4.65
CA SER A 36 -10.94 1.44 4.55
C SER A 36 -11.96 2.11 3.61
N ILE A 37 -12.23 1.48 2.49
CA ILE A 37 -13.22 1.95 1.53
C ILE A 37 -14.61 1.97 2.17
N ASN A 38 -14.95 0.90 2.88
CA ASN A 38 -16.27 0.78 3.53
C ASN A 38 -16.45 1.80 4.64
N LYS A 39 -15.38 2.29 5.24
CA LYS A 39 -15.43 3.33 6.25
C LYS A 39 -15.52 4.73 5.65
N GLY A 40 -15.53 4.83 4.32
CA GLY A 40 -15.72 6.11 3.64
C GLY A 40 -14.44 6.86 3.34
N SER A 41 -13.28 6.21 3.41
CA SER A 41 -12.01 6.86 3.10
C SER A 41 -11.98 7.35 1.65
N LYS A 42 -11.53 8.58 1.47
CA LYS A 42 -11.32 9.17 0.15
C LYS A 42 -9.85 9.15 -0.24
N ASN A 43 -8.98 8.80 0.69
CA ASN A 43 -7.54 8.73 0.53
C ASN A 43 -7.03 7.56 1.35
N ILE A 44 -6.27 6.68 0.71
CA ILE A 44 -5.66 5.53 1.40
C ILE A 44 -4.17 5.61 1.16
N SER A 45 -3.42 5.68 2.27
CA SER A 45 -1.96 5.69 2.24
C SER A 45 -1.45 4.33 2.72
N ILE A 46 -0.44 3.83 2.05
CA ILE A 46 0.27 2.63 2.49
C ILE A 46 1.61 3.07 3.05
N ASP A 47 1.82 2.83 4.33
CA ASP A 47 3.05 3.22 5.01
C ASP A 47 4.04 2.06 4.95
N LEU A 48 5.13 2.25 4.21
CA LEU A 48 6.17 1.26 4.02
C LEU A 48 7.45 1.62 4.79
N SER A 49 7.35 2.51 5.78
CA SER A 49 8.55 2.97 6.50
C SER A 49 9.29 1.86 7.24
N LYS A 50 8.59 0.78 7.59
CA LYS A 50 9.20 -0.37 8.28
C LYS A 50 9.64 -1.47 7.31
N VAL A 51 9.32 -1.33 6.03
CA VAL A 51 9.62 -2.34 5.02
C VAL A 51 11.02 -2.09 4.48
N GLU A 52 11.88 -3.10 4.57
CA GLU A 52 13.25 -3.03 4.04
C GLU A 52 13.41 -3.81 2.75
N TYR A 53 12.51 -4.74 2.48
CA TYR A 53 12.60 -5.62 1.33
C TYR A 53 11.23 -5.88 0.73
N ILE A 54 11.13 -5.82 -0.60
CA ILE A 54 9.88 -6.09 -1.31
C ILE A 54 10.18 -7.04 -2.47
N ALA A 55 9.29 -8.01 -2.67
CA ALA A 55 9.40 -8.96 -3.77
C ALA A 55 8.23 -8.76 -4.73
N SER A 56 8.27 -9.49 -5.85
CA SER A 56 7.27 -9.35 -6.92
C SER A 56 5.83 -9.50 -6.42
N LEU A 57 5.59 -10.45 -5.52
CA LEU A 57 4.24 -10.64 -4.96
C LEU A 57 3.79 -9.44 -4.12
N GLY A 58 4.73 -8.82 -3.39
CA GLY A 58 4.42 -7.61 -2.63
C GLY A 58 4.11 -6.44 -3.55
N ILE A 59 4.86 -6.32 -4.64
CA ILE A 59 4.59 -5.29 -5.66
C ILE A 59 3.20 -5.52 -6.25
N GLY A 60 2.87 -6.78 -6.55
CA GLY A 60 1.54 -7.12 -7.06
C GLY A 60 0.42 -6.75 -6.10
N SER A 61 0.65 -6.92 -4.79
CA SER A 61 -0.32 -6.51 -3.77
C SER A 61 -0.57 -5.01 -3.80
N LEU A 62 0.49 -4.21 -3.97
CA LEU A 62 0.37 -2.75 -4.06
C LEU A 62 -0.38 -2.35 -5.32
N VAL A 63 -0.10 -2.99 -6.44
CA VAL A 63 -0.79 -2.71 -7.71
C VAL A 63 -2.28 -3.03 -7.58
N HIS A 64 -2.62 -4.16 -6.96
CA HIS A 64 -4.02 -4.55 -6.75
C HIS A 64 -4.73 -3.49 -5.90
N ALA A 65 -4.12 -3.05 -4.81
CA ALA A 65 -4.69 -2.01 -3.96
C ALA A 65 -4.88 -0.71 -4.73
N TYR A 66 -3.89 -0.32 -5.51
CA TYR A 66 -3.96 0.88 -6.36
C TYR A 66 -5.14 0.79 -7.32
N THR A 67 -5.28 -0.35 -8.01
CA THR A 67 -6.36 -0.56 -8.98
C THR A 67 -7.73 -0.47 -8.32
N THR A 68 -7.88 -1.11 -7.16
CA THR A 68 -9.14 -1.07 -6.40
C THR A 68 -9.51 0.37 -6.03
N CYS A 69 -8.54 1.13 -5.54
CA CYS A 69 -8.78 2.53 -5.15
C CYS A 69 -9.10 3.40 -6.37
N THR A 70 -8.33 3.24 -7.44
CA THR A 70 -8.51 4.04 -8.65
C THR A 70 -9.89 3.80 -9.27
N ASN A 71 -10.35 2.55 -9.29
CA ASN A 71 -11.66 2.21 -9.83
C ASN A 71 -12.81 2.82 -9.02
N ARG A 72 -12.55 3.25 -7.81
CA ARG A 72 -13.55 3.85 -6.92
C ARG A 72 -13.30 5.35 -6.70
N SER A 73 -12.41 5.94 -7.48
CA SER A 73 -12.06 7.36 -7.38
C SER A 73 -11.48 7.73 -6.01
N ILE A 74 -10.76 6.81 -5.40
CA ILE A 74 -10.09 7.01 -4.11
C ILE A 74 -8.61 7.26 -4.40
N LYS A 75 -8.05 8.28 -3.77
CA LYS A 75 -6.62 8.56 -3.89
C LYS A 75 -5.82 7.50 -3.17
N PHE A 76 -4.74 7.08 -3.80
CA PHE A 76 -3.85 6.06 -3.27
C PHE A 76 -2.43 6.61 -3.30
N ASN A 77 -1.73 6.51 -2.17
CA ASN A 77 -0.33 6.90 -2.14
C ASN A 77 0.49 5.94 -1.29
N ILE A 78 1.79 5.99 -1.51
CA ILE A 78 2.79 5.25 -0.75
C ILE A 78 3.58 6.27 0.03
N LYS A 79 3.81 6.01 1.32
CA LYS A 79 4.62 6.92 2.13
C LYS A 79 5.70 6.14 2.86
N GLY A 80 6.82 6.79 3.12
CA GLY A 80 7.89 6.25 3.93
C GLY A 80 8.74 5.18 3.28
N ALA A 81 8.62 4.97 1.97
CA ALA A 81 9.39 3.93 1.28
C ALA A 81 10.89 4.23 1.36
N GLY A 82 11.68 3.27 1.82
CA GLY A 82 13.12 3.38 1.91
C GLY A 82 13.80 3.16 0.56
N GLY A 83 15.13 3.30 0.53
CA GLY A 83 15.89 3.27 -0.71
C GLY A 83 15.74 1.99 -1.52
N PHE A 84 15.79 0.83 -0.87
CA PHE A 84 15.65 -0.44 -1.59
C PHE A 84 14.26 -0.56 -2.21
N VAL A 85 13.23 -0.24 -1.43
CA VAL A 85 11.84 -0.34 -1.90
C VAL A 85 11.61 0.63 -3.06
N MET A 86 12.07 1.88 -2.93
CA MET A 86 11.96 2.87 -4.01
C MET A 86 12.65 2.39 -5.27
N ASN A 87 13.84 1.80 -5.12
CA ASN A 87 14.60 1.30 -6.25
C ASN A 87 13.85 0.18 -6.97
N GLU A 88 13.23 -0.74 -6.21
CA GLU A 88 12.45 -1.82 -6.80
C GLU A 88 11.20 -1.31 -7.52
N LEU A 89 10.53 -0.31 -6.94
CA LEU A 89 9.38 0.31 -7.59
C LEU A 89 9.80 1.05 -8.87
N HIS A 90 10.96 1.69 -8.84
CA HIS A 90 11.50 2.39 -10.01
C HIS A 90 11.79 1.41 -11.16
N LYS A 91 12.36 0.25 -10.86
CA LYS A 91 12.68 -0.75 -11.88
C LYS A 91 11.47 -1.17 -12.70
N VAL A 92 10.29 -1.19 -12.08
CA VAL A 92 9.04 -1.57 -12.74
C VAL A 92 8.17 -0.36 -13.07
N ARG A 93 8.72 0.84 -12.93
CA ARG A 93 8.10 2.13 -13.27
C ARG A 93 6.84 2.46 -12.47
N LEU A 94 6.68 1.87 -11.31
CA LEU A 94 5.54 2.16 -10.43
C LEU A 94 5.74 3.47 -9.66
N ASP A 95 6.97 3.95 -9.56
CA ASP A 95 7.25 5.25 -8.95
C ASP A 95 6.63 6.41 -9.72
N THR A 96 6.30 6.20 -11.01
CA THR A 96 5.62 7.22 -11.81
C THR A 96 4.09 7.08 -11.78
N ILE A 97 3.59 5.93 -11.33
CA ILE A 97 2.16 5.63 -11.25
C ILE A 97 1.63 5.88 -9.84
N PHE A 98 2.35 5.38 -8.84
CA PHE A 98 2.01 5.62 -7.44
C PHE A 98 2.42 7.03 -7.05
N ASP A 99 1.56 7.69 -6.28
CA ASP A 99 1.91 8.94 -5.63
C ASP A 99 2.75 8.56 -4.41
N ILE A 100 4.03 8.87 -4.45
CA ILE A 100 4.98 8.46 -3.41
C ILE A 100 5.49 9.68 -2.67
N ASN A 101 5.32 9.65 -1.35
CA ASN A 101 5.76 10.73 -0.47
C ASN A 101 6.95 10.31 0.39
#